data_4540b0e15f30b88d923773ef8e539cc8
#
_entry.id   4540b0e15f30b88d923773ef8e539cc8
#
_cell.length_a   1.000
_cell.length_b   1.000
_cell.length_c   1.000
_cell.angle_alpha   90.00
_cell.angle_beta   90.00
_cell.angle_gamma   90.00
#
_symmetry.space_group_name_H-M   'P 1'
#
loop_
_entity.id
_entity.type
_entity.pdbx_description
1 polymer ?
#
loop_
_entity_poly.entity_id
_entity_poly.type
_entity_poly.pdbx_seq_one_letter_code
_entity_poly.pdbx_strand_id
1 'polypeptide(L)'
;PGYIKGYPPGVRENGGQYTHAGLWMAMAMARKGDGERAVQLLRMLNPIEHARDAESVWHYGVEPYVMAADVYRLPGRIGQGGWSWYTGAASWMYRAWVEEVLGLQVRNGRMLLNPVIPVTWQGFSLSYRHGETVYAIQVENPDGCERGVVWVEMDGQRVTGDVISLERGLVKHRVVVRMG
;
A
#
# COMPACT_ATOMS: atom_id res chain seq x y z
N PRO A 1 -21.37 22.54 5.73
CA PRO A 1 -21.24 23.03 4.37
C PRO A 1 -21.62 21.96 3.35
N GLY A 2 -22.50 22.31 2.43
CA GLY A 2 -22.94 21.44 1.36
C GLY A 2 -23.61 20.14 1.83
N TYR A 3 -23.46 19.08 1.07
CA TYR A 3 -24.05 17.76 1.31
C TYR A 3 -23.51 17.06 2.59
N ILE A 4 -22.34 17.44 3.08
CA ILE A 4 -21.74 16.86 4.30
C ILE A 4 -22.65 17.03 5.51
N LYS A 5 -23.42 18.12 5.57
CA LYS A 5 -24.42 18.34 6.64
C LYS A 5 -25.55 17.29 6.66
N GLY A 6 -25.78 16.62 5.55
CA GLY A 6 -26.79 15.57 5.45
C GLY A 6 -26.39 14.25 6.08
N TYR A 7 -25.10 14.04 6.35
CA TYR A 7 -24.63 12.85 7.06
C TYR A 7 -24.79 13.01 8.57
N PRO A 8 -25.27 11.99 9.28
CA PRO A 8 -25.24 11.99 10.74
C PRO A 8 -23.81 12.16 11.27
N PRO A 9 -23.62 12.76 12.46
CA PRO A 9 -22.31 12.80 13.10
C PRO A 9 -21.72 11.39 13.26
N GLY A 10 -20.47 11.19 12.84
CA GLY A 10 -19.78 9.90 12.85
C GLY A 10 -19.90 9.10 11.55
N VAL A 11 -20.46 9.70 10.49
CA VAL A 11 -20.61 9.05 9.17
C VAL A 11 -19.83 9.84 8.13
N ARG A 12 -19.05 9.14 7.29
CA ARG A 12 -18.25 9.70 6.20
C ARG A 12 -17.43 10.91 6.66
N GLU A 13 -17.42 11.99 5.86
CA GLU A 13 -16.67 13.21 6.14
C GLU A 13 -17.21 13.98 7.36
N ASN A 14 -18.35 13.60 7.90
CA ASN A 14 -18.90 14.21 9.11
C ASN A 14 -18.46 13.46 10.39
N GLY A 15 -17.16 13.23 10.53
CA GLY A 15 -16.56 12.67 11.75
C GLY A 15 -16.43 11.14 11.77
N GLY A 16 -16.75 10.44 10.68
CA GLY A 16 -16.38 9.05 10.45
C GLY A 16 -14.92 8.93 10.00
N GLN A 17 -14.39 7.70 9.97
CA GLN A 17 -13.13 7.42 9.31
C GLN A 17 -13.37 7.33 7.80
N TYR A 18 -12.98 8.34 7.05
CA TYR A 18 -13.11 8.35 5.59
C TYR A 18 -11.86 7.71 4.97
N THR A 19 -12.03 6.51 4.41
CA THR A 19 -10.92 5.62 4.02
C THR A 19 -10.00 6.25 2.97
N HIS A 20 -10.54 6.94 1.98
CA HIS A 20 -9.76 7.63 0.95
C HIS A 20 -8.77 8.65 1.57
N ALA A 21 -9.24 9.48 2.49
CA ALA A 21 -8.39 10.44 3.19
C ALA A 21 -7.36 9.75 4.11
N GLY A 22 -7.76 8.66 4.78
CA GLY A 22 -6.86 7.85 5.59
C GLY A 22 -5.71 7.25 4.76
N LEU A 23 -6.01 6.80 3.54
CA LEU A 23 -4.99 6.30 2.60
C LEU A 23 -4.03 7.41 2.14
N TRP A 24 -4.53 8.61 1.88
CA TRP A 24 -3.65 9.73 1.55
C TRP A 24 -2.72 10.09 2.70
N MET A 25 -3.18 9.96 3.94
CA MET A 25 -2.32 10.14 5.13
C MET A 25 -1.22 9.09 5.17
N ALA A 26 -1.55 7.80 4.93
CA ALA A 26 -0.56 6.73 4.88
C ALA A 26 0.48 6.97 3.77
N MET A 27 0.04 7.37 2.57
CA MET A 27 0.95 7.74 1.47
C MET A 27 1.85 8.93 1.83
N ALA A 28 1.31 9.92 2.56
CA ALA A 28 2.11 11.06 3.02
C ALA A 28 3.19 10.62 4.02
N MET A 29 2.90 9.67 4.91
CA MET A 29 3.90 9.10 5.82
C MET A 29 5.00 8.34 5.05
N ALA A 30 4.63 7.49 4.08
CA ALA A 30 5.59 6.79 3.24
C ALA A 30 6.50 7.81 2.49
N ARG A 31 5.94 8.84 1.88
CA ARG A 31 6.73 9.88 1.18
C ARG A 31 7.66 10.67 2.09
N LYS A 32 7.32 10.80 3.37
CA LYS A 32 8.25 11.35 4.38
C LYS A 32 9.35 10.38 4.77
N GLY A 33 9.23 9.10 4.41
CA GLY A 33 10.17 8.05 4.78
C GLY A 33 9.86 7.39 6.13
N ASP A 34 8.66 7.57 6.67
CA ASP A 34 8.17 6.95 7.90
C ASP A 34 7.42 5.66 7.53
N GLY A 35 8.17 4.60 7.28
CA GLY A 35 7.65 3.30 6.85
C GLY A 35 6.82 2.60 7.92
N GLU A 36 7.24 2.74 9.18
CA GLU A 36 6.50 2.17 10.31
C GLU A 36 5.08 2.76 10.39
N ARG A 37 4.98 4.09 10.37
CA ARG A 37 3.69 4.78 10.45
C ARG A 37 2.83 4.53 9.22
N ALA A 38 3.43 4.51 8.04
CA ALA A 38 2.71 4.23 6.79
C ALA A 38 2.06 2.85 6.83
N VAL A 39 2.81 1.81 7.19
CA VAL A 39 2.31 0.43 7.27
C VAL A 39 1.29 0.29 8.39
N GLN A 40 1.51 0.93 9.55
CA GLN A 40 0.53 0.95 10.64
C GLN A 40 -0.83 1.49 10.18
N LEU A 41 -0.84 2.64 9.50
CA LEU A 41 -2.07 3.25 8.97
C LEU A 41 -2.75 2.37 7.92
N LEU A 42 -1.97 1.78 7.01
CA LEU A 42 -2.53 0.87 6.00
C LEU A 42 -3.14 -0.38 6.61
N ARG A 43 -2.54 -0.94 7.67
CA ARG A 43 -3.13 -2.06 8.42
C ARG A 43 -4.44 -1.68 9.08
N MET A 44 -4.51 -0.50 9.70
CA MET A 44 -5.74 0.01 10.34
C MET A 44 -6.88 0.19 9.33
N LEU A 45 -6.58 0.39 8.05
CA LEU A 45 -7.56 0.58 6.98
C LEU A 45 -7.87 -0.72 6.23
N ASN A 46 -7.13 -1.80 6.47
CA ASN A 46 -7.24 -3.05 5.73
C ASN A 46 -8.46 -3.86 6.19
N PRO A 47 -9.41 -4.19 5.29
CA PRO A 47 -10.58 -5.00 5.65
C PRO A 47 -10.22 -6.36 6.25
N ILE A 48 -9.11 -6.97 5.84
CA ILE A 48 -8.63 -8.25 6.38
C ILE A 48 -8.31 -8.15 7.88
N GLU A 49 -7.77 -7.02 8.33
CA GLU A 49 -7.49 -6.79 9.75
C GLU A 49 -8.76 -6.64 10.60
N HIS A 50 -9.86 -6.18 9.99
CA HIS A 50 -11.18 -6.08 10.60
C HIS A 50 -12.01 -7.36 10.50
N ALA A 51 -11.47 -8.43 9.93
CA ALA A 51 -12.17 -9.66 9.63
C ALA A 51 -11.36 -10.91 10.02
N ARG A 52 -10.60 -10.83 11.11
CA ARG A 52 -9.71 -11.91 11.58
C ARG A 52 -10.45 -13.08 12.24
N ASP A 53 -11.63 -12.82 12.77
CA ASP A 53 -12.47 -13.79 13.46
C ASP A 53 -13.96 -13.47 13.24
N ALA A 54 -14.83 -14.38 13.67
CA ALA A 54 -16.28 -14.26 13.43
C ALA A 54 -16.90 -13.02 14.11
N GLU A 55 -16.40 -12.62 15.27
CA GLU A 55 -16.88 -11.45 16.00
C GLU A 55 -16.51 -10.17 15.27
N SER A 56 -15.25 -10.07 14.83
CA SER A 56 -14.74 -8.94 14.04
C SER A 56 -15.48 -8.79 12.71
N VAL A 57 -15.74 -9.90 12.01
CA VAL A 57 -16.53 -9.91 10.77
C VAL A 57 -17.94 -9.39 11.02
N TRP A 58 -18.59 -9.89 12.07
CA TRP A 58 -19.93 -9.46 12.45
C TRP A 58 -19.97 -7.97 12.80
N HIS A 59 -18.97 -7.50 13.56
CA HIS A 59 -18.87 -6.11 13.98
C HIS A 59 -18.60 -5.17 12.80
N TYR A 60 -17.66 -5.54 11.90
CA TYR A 60 -17.32 -4.75 10.71
C TYR A 60 -18.50 -4.68 9.73
N GLY A 61 -19.25 -5.76 9.56
CA GLY A 61 -20.54 -5.81 8.88
C GLY A 61 -20.51 -5.55 7.37
N VAL A 62 -19.33 -5.56 6.75
CA VAL A 62 -19.13 -5.56 5.29
C VAL A 62 -18.31 -6.77 4.87
N GLU A 63 -18.23 -7.02 3.58
CA GLU A 63 -17.48 -8.17 3.07
C GLU A 63 -16.01 -8.07 3.52
N PRO A 64 -15.42 -9.15 4.08
CA PRO A 64 -14.10 -9.10 4.72
C PRO A 64 -12.92 -8.89 3.76
N TYR A 65 -13.18 -8.81 2.48
CA TYR A 65 -12.21 -8.61 1.40
C TYR A 65 -12.45 -7.33 0.60
N VAL A 66 -13.42 -6.50 0.99
CA VAL A 66 -13.82 -5.29 0.28
C VAL A 66 -13.44 -4.05 1.07
N MET A 67 -12.90 -3.05 0.39
CA MET A 67 -12.64 -1.74 0.99
C MET A 67 -13.94 -1.01 1.26
N ALA A 68 -14.19 -0.65 2.51
CA ALA A 68 -15.25 0.29 2.85
C ALA A 68 -14.83 1.72 2.52
N ALA A 69 -15.75 2.54 2.02
CA ALA A 69 -15.50 3.97 1.79
C ALA A 69 -15.27 4.73 3.10
N ASP A 70 -15.91 4.26 4.16
CA ASP A 70 -15.77 4.81 5.50
C ASP A 70 -16.03 3.75 6.58
N VAL A 71 -15.58 4.03 7.80
CA VAL A 71 -15.90 3.26 9.00
C VAL A 71 -16.58 4.19 9.99
N TYR A 72 -17.71 3.76 10.52
CA TYR A 72 -18.58 4.61 11.33
C TYR A 72 -18.02 4.87 12.72
N ARG A 73 -18.23 6.08 13.19
CA ARG A 73 -18.09 6.51 14.60
C ARG A 73 -19.45 6.88 15.21
N LEU A 74 -20.54 6.50 14.54
CA LEU A 74 -21.90 6.72 15.03
C LEU A 74 -22.16 5.85 16.25
N PRO A 75 -22.74 6.38 17.37
CA PRO A 75 -23.11 5.57 18.51
C PRO A 75 -23.99 4.38 18.14
N GLY A 76 -23.65 3.20 18.66
CA GLY A 76 -24.27 1.91 18.30
C GLY A 76 -23.77 1.27 17.00
N ARG A 77 -22.90 1.94 16.24
CA ARG A 77 -22.30 1.43 15.01
C ARG A 77 -20.81 1.73 14.90
N ILE A 78 -20.14 1.99 16.02
CA ILE A 78 -18.71 2.32 16.03
C ILE A 78 -17.92 1.14 15.49
N GLY A 79 -17.06 1.36 14.48
CA GLY A 79 -16.24 0.33 13.84
C GLY A 79 -16.94 -0.45 12.72
N GLN A 80 -18.22 -0.20 12.47
CA GLN A 80 -18.92 -0.78 11.34
C GLN A 80 -18.49 -0.12 10.03
N GLY A 81 -18.19 -0.92 9.01
CA GLY A 81 -17.93 -0.44 7.66
C GLY A 81 -19.19 0.11 7.01
N GLY A 82 -19.04 1.20 6.29
CA GLY A 82 -20.11 1.85 5.57
C GLY A 82 -20.21 1.39 4.11
N TRP A 83 -20.26 2.35 3.21
CA TRP A 83 -20.40 2.09 1.78
C TRP A 83 -19.23 1.25 1.23
N SER A 84 -19.53 0.18 0.51
CA SER A 84 -18.55 -0.70 -0.14
C SER A 84 -18.77 -0.78 -1.65
N TRP A 85 -17.81 -1.35 -2.39
CA TRP A 85 -17.78 -1.54 -3.85
C TRP A 85 -17.64 -0.25 -4.67
N TYR A 86 -18.45 0.77 -4.44
CA TYR A 86 -18.39 2.06 -5.15
C TYR A 86 -17.48 3.06 -4.43
N THR A 87 -16.19 2.73 -4.32
CA THR A 87 -15.20 3.61 -3.70
C THR A 87 -13.87 3.57 -4.44
N GLY A 88 -13.24 4.71 -4.61
CA GLY A 88 -11.86 4.80 -5.10
C GLY A 88 -10.81 4.35 -4.07
N ALA A 89 -11.22 4.04 -2.84
CA ALA A 89 -10.31 3.66 -1.76
C ALA A 89 -9.51 2.38 -2.08
N ALA A 90 -10.13 1.40 -2.76
CA ALA A 90 -9.43 0.17 -3.14
C ALA A 90 -8.22 0.44 -4.06
N SER A 91 -8.39 1.29 -5.07
CA SER A 91 -7.30 1.68 -5.97
C SER A 91 -6.20 2.45 -5.22
N TRP A 92 -6.57 3.32 -4.29
CA TRP A 92 -5.61 4.03 -3.47
C TRP A 92 -4.88 3.12 -2.49
N MET A 93 -5.56 2.12 -1.90
CA MET A 93 -4.92 1.10 -1.07
C MET A 93 -3.87 0.32 -1.86
N TYR A 94 -4.22 -0.14 -3.07
CA TYR A 94 -3.28 -0.82 -3.96
C TYR A 94 -2.05 0.06 -4.25
N ARG A 95 -2.28 1.32 -4.65
CA ARG A 95 -1.20 2.26 -4.96
C ARG A 95 -0.34 2.59 -3.74
N ALA A 96 -0.95 2.77 -2.58
CA ALA A 96 -0.22 3.05 -1.34
C ALA A 96 0.73 1.88 -0.99
N TRP A 97 0.26 0.65 -1.10
CA TRP A 97 1.11 -0.52 -0.88
C TRP A 97 2.19 -0.67 -1.96
N VAL A 98 1.79 -0.70 -3.23
CA VAL A 98 2.72 -1.05 -4.31
C VAL A 98 3.67 0.09 -4.64
N GLU A 99 3.15 1.31 -4.80
CA GLU A 99 3.96 2.44 -5.26
C GLU A 99 4.71 3.15 -4.14
N GLU A 100 4.12 3.27 -2.93
CA GLU A 100 4.69 4.08 -1.85
C GLU A 100 5.43 3.22 -0.81
N VAL A 101 4.88 2.07 -0.39
CA VAL A 101 5.52 1.20 0.62
C VAL A 101 6.49 0.23 -0.03
N LEU A 102 6.06 -0.60 -0.97
CA LEU A 102 6.95 -1.52 -1.67
C LEU A 102 7.85 -0.79 -2.69
N GLY A 103 7.52 0.46 -3.00
CA GLY A 103 8.34 1.35 -3.79
C GLY A 103 8.44 1.01 -5.27
N LEU A 104 7.55 0.16 -5.80
CA LEU A 104 7.52 -0.21 -7.21
C LEU A 104 6.77 0.86 -8.02
N GLN A 105 7.50 1.69 -8.72
CA GLN A 105 6.93 2.72 -9.59
C GLN A 105 7.30 2.45 -11.05
N VAL A 106 6.29 2.40 -11.92
CA VAL A 106 6.50 2.19 -13.35
C VAL A 106 5.96 3.37 -14.14
N ARG A 107 6.83 4.03 -14.87
CA ARG A 107 6.47 5.19 -15.71
C ARG A 107 7.29 5.18 -17.00
N ASN A 108 6.63 5.39 -18.12
CA ASN A 108 7.28 5.54 -19.44
C ASN A 108 8.27 4.41 -19.77
N GLY A 109 7.90 3.15 -19.52
CA GLY A 109 8.77 2.01 -19.78
C GLY A 109 9.98 1.90 -18.86
N ARG A 110 9.96 2.58 -17.72
CA ARG A 110 11.01 2.54 -16.70
C ARG A 110 10.41 2.12 -15.35
N MET A 111 11.15 1.31 -14.62
CA MET A 111 10.83 0.85 -13.27
C MET A 111 11.82 1.45 -12.28
N LEU A 112 11.29 2.14 -11.27
CA LEU A 112 12.03 2.62 -10.10
C LEU A 112 11.65 1.75 -8.92
N LEU A 113 12.62 1.38 -8.10
CA LEU A 113 12.45 0.62 -6.86
C LEU A 113 12.97 1.47 -5.68
N ASN A 114 12.04 1.99 -4.89
CA ASN A 114 12.36 2.85 -3.73
C ASN A 114 11.47 2.49 -2.53
N PRO A 115 11.74 1.36 -1.86
CA PRO A 115 10.94 0.89 -0.73
C PRO A 115 10.97 1.85 0.46
N VAL A 116 9.82 1.93 1.16
CA VAL A 116 9.70 2.61 2.46
C VAL A 116 8.94 1.66 3.39
N ILE A 117 9.67 0.91 4.21
CA ILE A 117 9.16 -0.23 4.97
C ILE A 117 9.54 -0.12 6.46
N PRO A 118 8.84 -0.82 7.37
CA PRO A 118 9.24 -0.89 8.77
C PRO A 118 10.65 -1.44 8.96
N VAL A 119 11.38 -0.94 9.96
CA VAL A 119 12.73 -1.42 10.30
C VAL A 119 12.76 -2.92 10.63
N THR A 120 11.65 -3.47 11.07
CA THR A 120 11.49 -4.89 11.39
C THR A 120 11.41 -5.80 10.17
N TRP A 121 11.21 -5.25 8.97
CA TRP A 121 11.17 -6.03 7.75
C TRP A 121 12.58 -6.24 7.21
N GLN A 122 13.03 -7.49 7.19
CA GLN A 122 14.33 -7.86 6.66
C GLN A 122 14.37 -7.84 5.12
N GLY A 123 13.25 -7.57 4.49
CA GLY A 123 13.07 -7.52 3.05
C GLY A 123 11.75 -8.13 2.61
N PHE A 124 11.57 -8.21 1.31
CA PHE A 124 10.41 -8.85 0.69
C PHE A 124 10.74 -9.26 -0.75
N SER A 125 9.87 -10.05 -1.35
CA SER A 125 9.96 -10.36 -2.78
C SER A 125 8.65 -10.04 -3.49
N LEU A 126 8.76 -9.64 -4.74
CA LEU A 126 7.61 -9.41 -5.61
C LEU A 126 7.95 -9.80 -7.05
N SER A 127 6.94 -10.04 -7.84
CA SER A 127 7.08 -10.32 -9.27
C SER A 127 6.29 -9.27 -10.07
N TYR A 128 6.97 -8.60 -10.97
CA TYR A 128 6.35 -7.64 -11.89
C TYR A 128 6.40 -8.17 -13.31
N ARG A 129 5.26 -8.13 -14.01
CA ARG A 129 5.16 -8.54 -15.41
C ARG A 129 4.96 -7.32 -16.31
N HIS A 130 5.83 -7.17 -17.31
CA HIS A 130 5.71 -6.17 -18.37
C HIS A 130 5.57 -6.86 -19.73
N GLY A 131 4.35 -6.93 -20.24
CA GLY A 131 4.07 -7.80 -21.40
C GLY A 131 4.32 -9.27 -21.05
N GLU A 132 5.22 -9.93 -21.74
CA GLU A 132 5.63 -11.31 -21.47
C GLU A 132 6.91 -11.42 -20.63
N THR A 133 7.60 -10.30 -20.40
CA THR A 133 8.80 -10.23 -19.54
C THR A 133 8.40 -10.23 -18.07
N VAL A 134 9.08 -11.05 -17.27
CA VAL A 134 8.88 -11.15 -15.83
C VAL A 134 10.12 -10.68 -15.08
N TYR A 135 9.95 -9.74 -14.16
CA TYR A 135 10.97 -9.27 -13.24
C TYR A 135 10.71 -9.88 -11.86
N ALA A 136 11.56 -10.83 -11.44
CA ALA A 136 11.57 -11.41 -10.11
C ALA A 136 12.44 -10.52 -9.20
N ILE A 137 11.80 -9.75 -8.34
CA ILE A 137 12.44 -8.69 -7.53
C ILE A 137 12.57 -9.19 -6.10
N GLN A 138 13.78 -9.13 -5.56
CA GLN A 138 14.12 -9.39 -4.17
C GLN A 138 14.64 -8.11 -3.54
N VAL A 139 13.97 -7.63 -2.51
CA VAL A 139 14.44 -6.51 -1.68
C VAL A 139 15.04 -7.06 -0.40
N GLU A 140 16.24 -6.59 -0.06
CA GLU A 140 16.99 -6.98 1.13
C GLU A 140 17.20 -5.76 2.03
N ASN A 141 16.85 -5.89 3.32
CA ASN A 141 17.00 -4.84 4.33
C ASN A 141 17.68 -5.38 5.61
N PRO A 142 18.92 -5.86 5.52
CA PRO A 142 19.59 -6.45 6.68
C PRO A 142 19.99 -5.42 7.74
N ASP A 143 20.09 -4.15 7.37
CA ASP A 143 20.46 -3.07 8.29
C ASP A 143 19.24 -2.45 9.00
N GLY A 144 18.02 -2.92 8.68
CA GLY A 144 16.79 -2.44 9.30
C GLY A 144 16.51 -0.97 9.03
N CYS A 145 16.68 -0.53 7.79
CA CYS A 145 16.41 0.85 7.39
C CYS A 145 14.95 1.01 6.98
N GLU A 146 14.34 2.14 7.27
CA GLU A 146 12.99 2.42 6.77
C GLU A 146 12.97 2.81 5.29
N ARG A 147 14.05 3.38 4.79
CA ARG A 147 14.19 3.87 3.41
C ARG A 147 15.65 3.91 2.98
N GLY A 148 15.85 4.08 1.70
CA GLY A 148 17.15 4.19 1.07
C GLY A 148 17.49 2.94 0.27
N VAL A 149 18.04 3.16 -0.91
CA VAL A 149 18.55 2.11 -1.79
C VAL A 149 20.03 2.35 -1.99
N VAL A 150 20.84 1.40 -1.55
CA VAL A 150 22.31 1.47 -1.71
C VAL A 150 22.67 1.07 -3.12
N TRP A 151 21.98 0.06 -3.64
CA TRP A 151 22.19 -0.42 -5.01
C TRP A 151 21.06 -1.29 -5.52
N VAL A 152 20.97 -1.33 -6.83
CA VAL A 152 20.11 -2.25 -7.59
C VAL A 152 20.99 -3.10 -8.51
N GLU A 153 20.69 -4.39 -8.64
CA GLU A 153 21.35 -5.33 -9.52
C GLU A 153 20.30 -6.04 -10.36
N MET A 154 20.57 -6.22 -11.65
CA MET A 154 19.76 -7.01 -12.56
C MET A 154 20.64 -8.05 -13.24
N ASP A 155 20.28 -9.33 -13.12
CA ASP A 155 20.97 -10.47 -13.70
C ASP A 155 22.48 -10.53 -13.36
N GLY A 156 22.83 -10.16 -12.13
CA GLY A 156 24.22 -10.16 -11.64
C GLY A 156 25.01 -8.90 -12.01
N GLN A 157 24.39 -7.92 -12.66
CA GLN A 157 25.05 -6.65 -13.01
C GLN A 157 24.43 -5.46 -12.28
N ARG A 158 25.28 -4.57 -11.76
CA ARG A 158 24.85 -3.34 -11.12
C ARG A 158 24.18 -2.41 -12.12
N VAL A 159 22.99 -1.94 -11.75
CA VAL A 159 22.26 -0.94 -12.53
C VAL A 159 22.83 0.45 -12.21
N THR A 160 23.10 1.23 -13.23
CA THR A 160 23.53 2.62 -13.05
C THR A 160 22.30 3.49 -12.69
N GLY A 161 22.30 4.05 -11.48
CA GLY A 161 21.14 4.70 -10.89
C GLY A 161 20.11 3.66 -10.43
N ASP A 162 18.93 4.13 -9.96
CA ASP A 162 17.90 3.27 -9.36
C ASP A 162 16.80 2.89 -10.36
N VAL A 163 17.04 3.05 -11.66
CA VAL A 163 16.02 2.93 -12.70
C VAL A 163 16.36 1.82 -13.68
N ILE A 164 15.47 0.84 -13.79
CA ILE A 164 15.56 -0.25 -14.76
C ILE A 164 14.71 0.10 -15.98
N SER A 165 15.29 0.05 -17.18
CA SER A 165 14.54 0.12 -18.44
C SER A 165 13.81 -1.19 -18.65
N LEU A 166 12.49 -1.11 -18.88
CA LEU A 166 11.66 -2.30 -19.07
C LEU A 166 11.76 -2.79 -20.53
N GLU A 167 12.03 -4.07 -20.67
CA GLU A 167 12.09 -4.76 -21.96
C GLU A 167 10.78 -5.50 -22.25
N ARG A 168 10.54 -5.77 -23.52
CA ARG A 168 9.43 -6.63 -23.98
C ARG A 168 9.98 -7.87 -24.65
N GLY A 169 9.58 -9.04 -24.18
CA GLY A 169 10.01 -10.34 -24.71
C GLY A 169 9.70 -11.46 -23.75
N LEU A 170 9.92 -12.69 -24.19
CA LEU A 170 9.82 -13.90 -23.33
C LEU A 170 11.09 -14.04 -22.49
N VAL A 171 11.33 -13.11 -21.58
CA VAL A 171 12.53 -13.07 -20.74
C VAL A 171 12.13 -13.03 -19.26
N LYS A 172 12.93 -13.65 -18.42
CA LYS A 172 12.81 -13.56 -16.97
C LYS A 172 14.08 -12.93 -16.42
N HIS A 173 13.94 -11.76 -15.79
CA HIS A 173 15.03 -11.08 -15.11
C HIS A 173 14.97 -11.32 -13.61
N ARG A 174 16.13 -11.43 -12.99
CA ARG A 174 16.29 -11.37 -11.54
C ARG A 174 16.77 -9.99 -11.14
N VAL A 175 16.04 -9.34 -10.25
CA VAL A 175 16.40 -8.03 -9.71
C VAL A 175 16.63 -8.16 -8.21
N VAL A 176 17.73 -7.62 -7.73
CA VAL A 176 18.05 -7.52 -6.29
C VAL A 176 18.20 -6.05 -5.93
N VAL A 177 17.52 -5.64 -4.86
CA VAL A 177 17.56 -4.28 -4.32
C VAL A 177 18.12 -4.36 -2.90
N ARG A 178 19.18 -3.67 -2.61
CA ARG A 178 19.76 -3.56 -1.28
C ARG A 178 19.38 -2.20 -0.68
N MET A 179 18.69 -2.25 0.45
CA MET A 179 18.42 -1.10 1.30
C MET A 179 19.58 -0.84 2.28
N GLY A 180 19.73 0.44 2.69
CA GLY A 180 20.74 0.89 3.66
C GLY A 180 20.80 2.42 3.77
#